data_4b85476c742e66b0c6332f69775a017d
#
_entry.id   4b85476c742e66b0c6332f69775a017d
#
_cell.length_a   1.000
_cell.length_b   1.000
_cell.length_c   1.000
_cell.angle_alpha   90.00
_cell.angle_beta   90.00
_cell.angle_gamma   90.00
#
_symmetry.space_group_name_H-M   'P 1'
#
loop_
_entity.id
_entity.type
_entity.pdbx_description
1 polymer ?
#
loop_
_entity_poly.entity_id
_entity_poly.type
_entity_poly.pdbx_seq_one_letter_code
_entity_poly.pdbx_strand_id
1 'polypeptide(L)'
;MGTNKPDAGQGMVTTIQSIACGGTGGEMTAVDAKDGKIVRIRPMRIDANYTVEELAGSLWSLEAQVKTFTPPMKTAPDYFALAYKTRVYSKNRVGYPLKRVDWEPGGDPEKINAANRGRSKFERISWDEALDIMESEIRR
;
A
#
# COMPACT_ATOMS: atom_id res chain seq x y z
N MET A 1 2.60 30.16 -2.77
CA MET A 1 1.58 29.08 -2.70
C MET A 1 2.20 27.82 -3.29
N GLY A 2 2.62 26.88 -2.44
CA GLY A 2 3.14 25.59 -2.87
C GLY A 2 1.97 24.66 -3.12
N THR A 3 1.61 24.45 -4.36
CA THR A 3 0.58 23.48 -4.73
C THR A 3 1.09 22.06 -4.46
N ASN A 4 0.20 21.13 -4.03
CA ASN A 4 0.48 19.69 -4.08
C ASN A 4 0.71 19.18 -5.51
N LYS A 5 0.57 20.10 -6.47
CA LYS A 5 0.99 19.80 -7.85
C LYS A 5 2.48 19.51 -7.85
N PRO A 6 2.89 18.38 -8.39
CA PRO A 6 4.31 18.15 -8.67
C PRO A 6 4.85 19.28 -9.52
N ASP A 7 6.16 19.50 -9.50
CA ASP A 7 6.86 20.05 -10.66
C ASP A 7 6.59 19.06 -11.80
N ALA A 8 5.40 19.22 -12.36
CA ALA A 8 4.88 18.31 -13.36
C ALA A 8 5.57 18.63 -14.67
N GLY A 9 6.65 17.94 -14.92
CA GLY A 9 7.02 17.68 -16.30
C GLY A 9 5.77 17.16 -17.04
N GLN A 10 5.57 17.58 -18.28
CA GLN A 10 4.40 17.20 -19.08
C GLN A 10 4.03 15.72 -18.90
N GLY A 11 2.77 15.45 -18.55
CA GLY A 11 2.23 14.10 -18.41
C GLY A 11 2.35 13.45 -17.02
N MET A 12 2.79 14.19 -15.99
CA MET A 12 2.79 13.63 -14.62
C MET A 12 1.44 13.81 -13.93
N VAL A 13 0.93 12.72 -13.34
CA VAL A 13 -0.29 12.69 -12.54
C VAL A 13 0.08 12.45 -11.09
N THR A 14 -0.47 13.26 -10.18
CA THR A 14 -0.33 13.05 -8.74
C THR A 14 -1.66 12.58 -8.17
N THR A 15 -1.63 11.46 -7.45
CA THR A 15 -2.78 10.92 -6.73
C THR A 15 -2.46 10.87 -5.24
N ILE A 16 -3.41 11.21 -4.39
CA ILE A 16 -3.28 11.02 -2.95
C ILE A 16 -3.75 9.62 -2.61
N GLN A 17 -2.89 8.86 -1.95
CA GLN A 17 -3.13 7.49 -1.56
C GLN A 17 -2.86 7.32 -0.06
N SER A 18 -3.66 6.48 0.57
CA SER A 18 -3.35 5.99 1.91
C SER A 18 -2.55 4.71 1.80
N ILE A 19 -1.34 4.72 2.32
CA ILE A 19 -0.45 3.55 2.28
C ILE A 19 -0.29 3.04 3.71
N ALA A 20 -0.89 1.88 3.99
CA ALA A 20 -0.75 1.22 5.27
C ALA A 20 0.61 0.51 5.36
N CYS A 21 1.37 0.83 6.39
CA CYS A 21 2.61 0.17 6.74
C CYS A 21 2.57 -0.24 8.21
N GLY A 22 2.88 -1.48 8.50
CA GLY A 22 3.12 -1.92 9.87
C GLY A 22 1.93 -1.90 10.83
N GLY A 23 0.69 -2.00 10.34
CA GLY A 23 -0.51 -2.15 11.17
C GLY A 23 -1.10 -0.85 11.73
N THR A 24 -0.54 0.29 11.42
CA THR A 24 -1.16 1.59 11.66
C THR A 24 -2.01 2.00 10.47
N GLY A 25 -3.14 2.66 10.70
CA GLY A 25 -4.00 3.18 9.65
C GLY A 25 -3.18 4.04 8.67
N GLY A 26 -3.31 3.76 7.38
CA GLY A 26 -2.41 4.28 6.36
C GLY A 26 -2.23 5.78 6.38
N GLU A 27 -0.99 6.21 6.32
CA GLU A 27 -0.61 7.61 6.17
C GLU A 27 -0.88 8.12 4.76
N MET A 28 -1.43 9.30 4.64
CA MET A 28 -1.66 9.92 3.33
C MET A 28 -0.34 10.29 2.65
N THR A 29 -0.18 9.83 1.43
CA THR A 29 0.99 10.09 0.60
C THR A 29 0.58 10.65 -0.75
N ALA A 30 1.44 11.47 -1.33
CA ALA A 30 1.32 11.88 -2.72
C ALA A 30 2.13 10.92 -3.60
N VAL A 31 1.45 10.26 -4.53
CA VAL A 31 2.04 9.33 -5.49
C VAL A 31 2.08 10.00 -6.86
N ASP A 32 3.27 10.27 -7.34
CA ASP A 32 3.49 10.86 -8.66
C ASP A 32 3.73 9.73 -9.67
N ALA A 33 2.91 9.69 -10.71
CA ALA A 33 3.00 8.71 -11.80
C ALA A 33 3.18 9.41 -13.14
N LYS A 34 3.95 8.79 -14.02
CA LYS A 34 4.16 9.20 -15.41
C LYS A 34 4.06 7.97 -16.30
N ASP A 35 3.31 8.08 -17.38
CA ASP A 35 3.11 7.00 -18.36
C ASP A 35 2.71 5.66 -17.70
N GLY A 36 1.79 5.74 -16.72
CA GLY A 36 1.29 4.59 -15.96
C GLY A 36 2.29 3.97 -14.97
N LYS A 37 3.43 4.61 -14.72
CA LYS A 37 4.44 4.14 -13.76
C LYS A 37 4.63 5.12 -12.61
N ILE A 38 4.74 4.59 -11.40
CA ILE A 38 5.06 5.38 -10.22
C ILE A 38 6.50 5.88 -10.35
N VAL A 39 6.65 7.19 -10.36
CA VAL A 39 7.96 7.86 -10.42
C VAL A 39 8.46 8.14 -9.01
N ARG A 40 7.55 8.65 -8.14
CA ARG A 40 7.91 9.11 -6.80
C ARG A 40 6.73 8.93 -5.84
N ILE A 41 7.04 8.55 -4.59
CA ILE A 41 6.12 8.61 -3.45
C ILE A 41 6.72 9.61 -2.46
N ARG A 42 5.91 10.52 -1.96
CA ARG A 42 6.35 11.59 -1.06
C ARG A 42 5.28 11.93 -0.02
N PRO A 43 5.65 12.60 1.08
CA PRO A 43 4.68 13.15 2.02
C PRO A 43 3.66 14.03 1.31
N MET A 44 2.39 13.95 1.73
CA MET A 44 1.40 14.94 1.34
C MET A 44 1.67 16.23 2.11
N ARG A 45 1.62 17.36 1.43
CA ARG A 45 1.77 18.68 2.02
C ARG A 45 0.41 19.32 2.25
N ILE A 46 0.06 19.46 3.51
CA ILE A 46 -1.19 20.14 3.92
C ILE A 46 -1.03 21.65 3.77
N ASP A 47 0.15 22.15 4.10
CA ASP A 47 0.55 23.55 3.96
C ASP A 47 0.56 24.07 2.51
N ALA A 48 0.39 23.20 1.54
CA ALA A 48 0.25 23.61 0.15
C ALA A 48 -1.14 24.19 -0.17
N ASN A 49 -2.16 23.82 0.62
CA ASN A 49 -3.56 24.20 0.38
C ASN A 49 -4.20 24.94 1.53
N TYR A 50 -3.65 24.82 2.75
CA TYR A 50 -4.23 25.37 3.98
C TYR A 50 -3.16 26.06 4.82
N THR A 51 -3.54 27.12 5.50
CA THR A 51 -2.73 27.74 6.56
C THR A 51 -3.04 27.12 7.91
N VAL A 52 -2.18 27.36 8.90
CA VAL A 52 -2.40 26.91 10.29
C VAL A 52 -3.66 27.57 10.87
N GLU A 53 -3.89 28.83 10.52
CA GLU A 53 -5.04 29.60 10.99
C GLU A 53 -6.36 29.03 10.46
N GLU A 54 -6.40 28.63 9.19
CA GLU A 54 -7.58 28.00 8.59
C GLU A 54 -7.91 26.64 9.22
N LEU A 55 -6.92 25.96 9.75
CA LEU A 55 -7.07 24.66 10.39
C LEU A 55 -7.09 24.71 11.92
N ALA A 56 -7.00 25.88 12.54
CA ALA A 56 -6.83 26.03 13.99
C ALA A 56 -7.88 25.27 14.83
N GLY A 57 -9.12 25.15 14.33
CA GLY A 57 -10.17 24.36 15.00
C GLY A 57 -10.05 22.84 14.87
N SER A 58 -9.17 22.37 14.00
CA SER A 58 -8.95 20.93 13.71
C SER A 58 -7.58 20.43 14.14
N LEU A 59 -6.66 21.34 14.48
CA LEU A 59 -5.32 21.00 14.92
C LEU A 59 -5.29 20.86 16.45
N TRP A 60 -4.67 19.77 16.89
CA TRP A 60 -4.37 19.63 18.32
C TRP A 60 -3.15 20.45 18.72
N SER A 61 -3.09 20.84 19.97
CA SER A 61 -1.87 21.36 20.60
C SER A 61 -1.62 20.65 21.91
N LEU A 62 -0.36 20.41 22.22
CA LEU A 62 0.10 19.80 23.47
C LEU A 62 1.16 20.67 24.09
N GLU A 63 0.98 21.02 25.34
CA GLU A 63 2.00 21.71 26.14
C GLU A 63 2.73 20.70 27.02
N ALA A 64 4.04 20.65 26.88
CA ALA A 64 4.89 19.80 27.72
C ALA A 64 6.27 20.45 27.91
N GLN A 65 6.76 20.51 29.17
CA GLN A 65 8.09 21.04 29.51
C GLN A 65 8.34 22.44 28.91
N VAL A 66 7.38 23.36 29.10
CA VAL A 66 7.46 24.75 28.61
C VAL A 66 7.50 24.87 27.07
N LYS A 67 7.12 23.82 26.35
CA LYS A 67 7.05 23.83 24.88
C LYS A 67 5.64 23.48 24.42
N THR A 68 5.20 24.17 23.40
CA THR A 68 3.97 23.85 22.69
C THR A 68 4.30 23.02 21.44
N PHE A 69 3.65 21.89 21.31
CA PHE A 69 3.75 21.01 20.15
C PHE A 69 2.45 21.09 19.36
N THR A 70 2.59 21.16 18.05
CA THR A 70 1.48 21.14 17.10
C THR A 70 1.76 20.11 16.02
N PRO A 71 0.73 19.54 15.34
CA PRO A 71 0.97 18.61 14.26
C PRO A 71 1.70 19.30 13.10
N PRO A 72 2.61 18.58 12.43
CA PRO A 72 3.25 19.12 11.24
C PRO A 72 2.23 19.31 10.11
N MET A 73 2.40 20.37 9.33
CA MET A 73 1.57 20.65 8.16
C MET A 73 1.94 19.82 6.92
N LYS A 74 2.54 18.68 7.15
CA LYS A 74 2.81 17.64 6.16
C LYS A 74 2.67 16.27 6.82
N THR A 75 2.25 15.29 6.06
CA THR A 75 2.20 13.91 6.56
C THR A 75 3.61 13.37 6.79
N ALA A 76 3.74 12.43 7.72
CA ALA A 76 4.99 11.76 8.03
C ALA A 76 4.87 10.26 7.68
N PRO A 77 4.76 9.91 6.39
CA PRO A 77 4.63 8.52 6.00
C PRO A 77 5.84 7.73 6.46
N ASP A 78 5.58 6.49 6.86
CA ASP A 78 6.62 5.52 7.16
C ASP A 78 7.60 5.44 5.98
N TYR A 79 8.88 5.33 6.27
CA TYR A 79 9.92 5.18 5.24
C TYR A 79 9.70 3.96 4.35
N PHE A 80 9.03 2.91 4.83
CA PHE A 80 8.61 1.78 4.00
C PHE A 80 7.62 2.20 2.91
N ALA A 81 6.72 3.15 3.20
CA ALA A 81 5.80 3.67 2.18
C ALA A 81 6.56 4.27 1.00
N LEU A 82 7.65 4.98 1.26
CA LEU A 82 8.49 5.57 0.24
C LEU A 82 9.20 4.52 -0.63
N ALA A 83 9.44 3.33 -0.08
CA ALA A 83 10.05 2.20 -0.77
C ALA A 83 9.06 1.33 -1.57
N TYR A 84 7.75 1.54 -1.44
CA TYR A 84 6.73 0.71 -2.12
C TYR A 84 6.87 0.68 -3.63
N LYS A 85 7.40 1.72 -4.24
CA LYS A 85 7.70 1.73 -5.68
C LYS A 85 8.58 0.55 -6.09
N THR A 86 9.62 0.25 -5.32
CA THR A 86 10.50 -0.89 -5.56
C THR A 86 9.74 -2.22 -5.45
N ARG A 87 8.84 -2.32 -4.48
CA ARG A 87 8.01 -3.51 -4.26
C ARG A 87 7.01 -3.72 -5.40
N VAL A 88 6.36 -2.65 -5.87
CA VAL A 88 5.40 -2.72 -6.99
C VAL A 88 6.06 -3.25 -8.26
N TYR A 89 7.29 -2.85 -8.53
CA TYR A 89 8.05 -3.25 -9.73
C TYR A 89 9.04 -4.38 -9.49
N SER A 90 8.93 -5.08 -8.38
CA SER A 90 9.77 -6.25 -8.09
C SER A 90 9.53 -7.36 -9.11
N LYS A 91 10.61 -7.96 -9.61
CA LYS A 91 10.56 -9.13 -10.48
C LYS A 91 9.96 -10.37 -9.77
N ASN A 92 10.01 -10.38 -8.44
CA ASN A 92 9.47 -11.47 -7.62
C ASN A 92 8.00 -11.25 -7.23
N ARG A 93 7.36 -10.20 -7.74
CA ARG A 93 5.96 -9.95 -7.47
C ARG A 93 5.09 -11.00 -8.15
N VAL A 94 4.19 -11.62 -7.39
CA VAL A 94 3.16 -12.52 -7.93
C VAL A 94 2.15 -11.66 -8.71
N GLY A 95 2.04 -11.92 -10.00
CA GLY A 95 1.18 -11.16 -10.93
C GLY A 95 -0.13 -11.87 -11.29
N TYR A 96 -0.31 -13.11 -10.88
CA TYR A 96 -1.48 -13.95 -11.18
C TYR A 96 -1.65 -15.03 -10.13
N PRO A 97 -2.83 -15.66 -10.03
CA PRO A 97 -3.06 -16.76 -9.10
C PRO A 97 -2.15 -17.95 -9.39
N LEU A 98 -1.62 -18.52 -8.33
CA LEU A 98 -0.76 -19.71 -8.39
C LEU A 98 -1.30 -20.77 -7.44
N LYS A 99 -1.44 -22.00 -7.93
CA LYS A 99 -1.77 -23.18 -7.15
C LYS A 99 -0.56 -24.10 -7.05
N ARG A 100 -0.36 -24.75 -5.91
CA ARG A 100 0.64 -25.80 -5.79
C ARG A 100 0.22 -27.00 -6.64
N VAL A 101 1.16 -27.57 -7.40
CA VAL A 101 0.88 -28.70 -8.29
C VAL A 101 0.52 -30.00 -7.55
N ASP A 102 0.89 -30.10 -6.30
CA ASP A 102 0.71 -31.25 -5.42
C ASP A 102 -0.29 -30.98 -4.27
N TRP A 103 -1.20 -30.02 -4.46
CA TRP A 103 -2.24 -29.70 -3.51
C TRP A 103 -3.61 -29.70 -4.19
N GLU A 104 -4.58 -30.31 -3.55
CA GLU A 104 -5.98 -30.23 -3.96
C GLU A 104 -6.84 -29.65 -2.83
N PRO A 105 -7.91 -28.88 -3.16
CA PRO A 105 -8.88 -28.40 -2.20
C PRO A 105 -9.70 -29.58 -1.61
N GLY A 106 -10.44 -29.31 -0.53
CA GLY A 106 -11.36 -30.29 0.07
C GLY A 106 -10.94 -30.85 1.41
N GLY A 107 -9.76 -30.47 1.92
CA GLY A 107 -9.34 -30.79 3.29
C GLY A 107 -8.85 -32.22 3.51
N ASP A 108 -8.73 -33.02 2.48
CA ASP A 108 -8.16 -34.36 2.58
C ASP A 108 -6.67 -34.28 2.94
N PRO A 109 -6.22 -34.83 4.09
CA PRO A 109 -4.83 -34.75 4.52
C PRO A 109 -3.83 -35.29 3.50
N GLU A 110 -4.19 -36.34 2.75
CA GLU A 110 -3.32 -36.91 1.73
C GLU A 110 -3.16 -35.99 0.51
N LYS A 111 -4.23 -35.25 0.17
CA LYS A 111 -4.25 -34.33 -0.98
C LYS A 111 -3.72 -32.95 -0.66
N ILE A 112 -3.78 -32.52 0.60
CA ILE A 112 -3.22 -31.23 1.06
C ILE A 112 -1.67 -31.23 0.94
N ASN A 113 -1.05 -32.39 1.12
CA ASN A 113 0.39 -32.55 1.04
C ASN A 113 1.19 -31.50 1.84
N ALA A 114 0.84 -31.37 3.13
CA ALA A 114 1.38 -30.31 3.99
C ALA A 114 2.90 -30.38 4.16
N ALA A 115 3.47 -31.59 4.14
CA ALA A 115 4.91 -31.81 4.27
C ALA A 115 5.74 -31.17 3.13
N ASN A 116 5.10 -30.90 1.99
CA ASN A 116 5.73 -30.31 0.81
C ASN A 116 5.61 -28.78 0.73
N ARG A 117 5.04 -28.12 1.74
CA ARG A 117 4.98 -26.64 1.78
C ARG A 117 6.38 -26.04 1.70
N GLY A 118 6.54 -25.07 0.81
CA GLY A 118 7.84 -24.44 0.55
C GLY A 118 8.77 -25.18 -0.40
N ARG A 119 8.42 -26.41 -0.80
CA ARG A 119 9.20 -27.23 -1.75
C ARG A 119 8.46 -27.49 -3.06
N SER A 120 7.13 -27.44 -3.02
CA SER A 120 6.28 -27.68 -4.19
C SER A 120 6.52 -26.64 -5.27
N LYS A 121 6.34 -27.06 -6.50
CA LYS A 121 6.21 -26.15 -7.65
C LYS A 121 4.82 -25.55 -7.66
N PHE A 122 4.68 -24.47 -8.43
CA PHE A 122 3.42 -23.79 -8.63
C PHE A 122 3.04 -23.79 -10.10
N GLU A 123 1.75 -23.90 -10.35
CA GLU A 123 1.15 -23.72 -11.67
C GLU A 123 0.26 -22.49 -11.66
N ARG A 124 0.16 -21.81 -12.80
CA ARG A 124 -0.74 -20.70 -12.98
C ARG A 124 -2.16 -21.21 -13.20
N ILE A 125 -3.10 -20.67 -12.45
CA ILE A 125 -4.53 -20.92 -12.61
C ILE A 125 -5.26 -19.63 -13.03
N SER A 126 -6.50 -19.75 -13.47
CA SER A 126 -7.35 -18.60 -13.75
C SER A 126 -7.83 -17.94 -12.46
N TRP A 127 -8.32 -16.70 -12.56
CA TRP A 127 -8.98 -16.04 -11.42
C TRP A 127 -10.28 -16.74 -11.04
N ASP A 128 -11.04 -17.23 -12.01
CA ASP A 128 -12.28 -17.95 -11.75
C ASP A 128 -12.00 -19.24 -10.96
N GLU A 129 -11.05 -20.05 -11.40
CA GLU A 129 -10.62 -21.24 -10.64
C GLU A 129 -10.13 -20.90 -9.23
N ALA A 130 -9.36 -19.83 -9.06
CA ALA A 130 -8.89 -19.39 -7.76
C ALA A 130 -10.04 -18.99 -6.83
N LEU A 131 -11.03 -18.29 -7.34
CA LEU A 131 -12.22 -17.85 -6.60
C LEU A 131 -13.11 -19.04 -6.23
N ASP A 132 -13.32 -19.99 -7.14
CA ASP A 132 -14.09 -21.22 -6.90
C ASP A 132 -13.44 -22.06 -5.79
N ILE A 133 -12.13 -22.22 -5.83
CA ILE A 133 -11.36 -22.88 -4.76
C ILE A 133 -11.55 -22.16 -3.42
N MET A 134 -11.40 -20.84 -3.40
CA MET A 134 -11.54 -20.03 -2.17
C MET A 134 -12.97 -20.14 -1.62
N GLU A 135 -13.99 -20.04 -2.47
CA GLU A 135 -15.38 -20.19 -2.06
C GLU A 135 -15.64 -21.58 -1.45
N SER A 136 -15.21 -22.63 -2.11
CA SER A 136 -15.40 -24.01 -1.64
C SER A 136 -14.73 -24.26 -0.29
N GLU A 137 -13.53 -23.74 -0.08
CA GLU A 137 -12.80 -23.89 1.18
C GLU A 137 -13.38 -23.04 2.32
N ILE A 138 -13.95 -21.88 2.02
CA ILE A 138 -14.65 -21.06 3.04
C ILE A 138 -15.98 -21.70 3.45
N ARG A 139 -16.69 -22.35 2.51
CA ARG A 139 -17.98 -23.03 2.79
C ARG A 139 -17.82 -24.38 3.50
N ARG A 140 -16.67 -24.99 3.46
CA ARG A 140 -16.35 -26.25 4.11
C ARG A 140 -16.23 -26.09 5.65
#